data_dd56325532b655453dc73a4d98b41f0a
#
_entry.id   dd56325532b655453dc73a4d98b41f0a
#
_cell.length_a   1.000
_cell.length_b   1.000
_cell.length_c   1.000
_cell.angle_alpha   90.00
_cell.angle_beta   90.00
_cell.angle_gamma   90.00
#
_symmetry.space_group_name_H-M   'P 1'
#
loop_
_entity.id
_entity.type
_entity.pdbx_description
1 polymer ?
#
loop_
_entity_poly.entity_id
_entity_poly.type
_entity_poly.pdbx_seq_one_letter_code
_entity_poly.pdbx_strand_id
1 'polypeptide(L)'
;NQWGQPIVPRSGYIVEFNALWYNALRFGAMMCKEEGSDEAAEMLTEKADLCQISFVDTFLNEHGYLYDYVDGNMISWEVRPNQIFAVALDYSPLTTAQQKGILDVCTRELLTPKGLRSLSPKSGGYNPMYVGPQTQRDYAYHQGTAWPWLAGFYMEANLKIYKRSRLSFVERQLVGYEEELFYHCM
;
A
#
# COMPACT_ATOMS: atom_id res chain seq x y z
N ASN A 1 -8.80 8.82 -18.27
CA ASN A 1 -9.19 10.16 -18.73
C ASN A 1 -10.54 10.12 -19.46
N GLN A 2 -11.09 11.28 -19.80
CA GLN A 2 -12.37 11.41 -20.52
C GLN A 2 -12.43 10.68 -21.89
N TRP A 3 -11.27 10.26 -22.41
CA TRP A 3 -11.15 9.51 -23.67
C TRP A 3 -11.07 8.00 -23.46
N GLY A 4 -11.28 7.51 -22.24
CA GLY A 4 -11.15 6.11 -21.89
C GLY A 4 -9.69 5.58 -21.88
N GLN A 5 -8.71 6.46 -21.98
CA GLN A 5 -7.30 6.07 -21.91
C GLN A 5 -6.81 6.13 -20.46
N PRO A 6 -6.12 5.09 -19.95
CA PRO A 6 -5.53 5.13 -18.62
C PRO A 6 -4.42 6.19 -18.59
N ILE A 7 -4.37 6.98 -17.51
CA ILE A 7 -3.27 7.93 -17.27
C ILE A 7 -2.12 7.21 -16.57
N VAL A 8 -2.45 6.29 -15.69
CA VAL A 8 -1.52 5.39 -15.01
C VAL A 8 -1.88 3.97 -15.40
N PRO A 9 -1.36 3.46 -16.53
CA PRO A 9 -1.56 2.08 -16.92
C PRO A 9 -0.82 1.17 -15.95
N ARG A 10 -1.54 0.22 -15.34
CA ARG A 10 -0.98 -0.82 -14.49
C ARG A 10 -1.42 -2.16 -15.04
N SER A 11 -0.48 -3.04 -15.30
CA SER A 11 -0.73 -4.36 -15.88
C SER A 11 0.17 -5.41 -15.25
N GLY A 12 -0.09 -6.67 -15.55
CA GLY A 12 0.66 -7.79 -14.99
C GLY A 12 0.39 -8.00 -13.50
N TYR A 13 1.44 -8.22 -12.75
CA TYR A 13 1.38 -8.45 -11.31
C TYR A 13 1.32 -7.12 -10.56
N ILE A 14 0.24 -6.87 -9.84
CA ILE A 14 -0.05 -5.64 -9.10
C ILE A 14 0.24 -5.88 -7.61
N VAL A 15 1.04 -5.02 -6.98
CA VAL A 15 1.59 -5.26 -5.65
C VAL A 15 0.53 -5.45 -4.56
N GLU A 16 -0.46 -4.57 -4.48
CA GLU A 16 -1.51 -4.68 -3.46
C GLU A 16 -2.42 -5.88 -3.67
N PHE A 17 -2.69 -6.28 -4.91
CA PHE A 17 -3.50 -7.47 -5.18
C PHE A 17 -2.81 -8.75 -4.72
N ASN A 18 -1.51 -8.83 -4.92
CA ASN A 18 -0.71 -9.97 -4.47
C ASN A 18 -0.53 -9.98 -2.95
N ALA A 19 -0.42 -8.81 -2.31
CA ALA A 19 -0.41 -8.70 -0.85
C ALA A 19 -1.74 -9.15 -0.24
N LEU A 20 -2.87 -8.70 -0.80
CA LEU A 20 -4.22 -9.11 -0.40
C LEU A 20 -4.44 -10.60 -0.62
N TRP A 21 -3.96 -11.16 -1.73
CA TRP A 21 -4.05 -12.58 -2.02
C TRP A 21 -3.28 -13.41 -0.98
N TYR A 22 -2.04 -13.03 -0.67
CA TYR A 22 -1.28 -13.68 0.39
C TYR A 22 -2.01 -13.66 1.74
N ASN A 23 -2.52 -12.48 2.13
CA ASN A 23 -3.29 -12.33 3.36
C ASN A 23 -4.54 -13.21 3.36
N ALA A 24 -5.26 -13.30 2.23
CA ALA A 24 -6.45 -14.15 2.10
C ALA A 24 -6.12 -15.65 2.23
N LEU A 25 -5.00 -16.11 1.67
CA LEU A 25 -4.54 -17.49 1.81
C LEU A 25 -4.25 -17.84 3.28
N ARG A 26 -3.53 -16.96 4.00
CA ARG A 26 -3.21 -17.17 5.42
C ARG A 26 -4.46 -17.11 6.31
N PHE A 27 -5.34 -16.16 6.06
CA PHE A 27 -6.60 -16.06 6.77
C PHE A 27 -7.48 -17.28 6.51
N GLY A 28 -7.61 -17.73 5.25
CA GLY A 28 -8.36 -18.94 4.91
C GLY A 28 -7.79 -20.18 5.57
N ALA A 29 -6.47 -20.33 5.61
CA ALA A 29 -5.82 -21.44 6.31
C ALA A 29 -6.15 -21.46 7.80
N MET A 30 -6.14 -20.30 8.46
CA MET A 30 -6.52 -20.14 9.86
C MET A 30 -7.98 -20.55 10.08
N MET A 31 -8.90 -20.06 9.25
CA MET A 31 -10.33 -20.40 9.33
C MET A 31 -10.59 -21.91 9.14
N CYS A 32 -9.96 -22.52 8.12
CA CYS A 32 -10.07 -23.97 7.89
C CYS A 32 -9.59 -24.78 9.09
N LYS A 33 -8.52 -24.32 9.75
CA LYS A 33 -7.99 -24.99 10.94
C LYS A 33 -8.94 -24.87 12.13
N GLU A 34 -9.56 -23.73 12.34
CA GLU A 34 -10.58 -23.53 13.41
C GLU A 34 -11.82 -24.38 13.19
N GLU A 35 -12.21 -24.62 11.93
CA GLU A 35 -13.32 -25.50 11.55
C GLU A 35 -12.94 -27.01 11.55
N GLY A 36 -11.69 -27.36 11.87
CA GLY A 36 -11.23 -28.76 11.89
C GLY A 36 -10.96 -29.35 10.50
N SER A 37 -10.82 -28.53 9.48
CA SER A 37 -10.50 -28.93 8.10
C SER A 37 -8.99 -28.88 7.85
N ASP A 38 -8.24 -29.78 8.50
CA ASP A 38 -6.76 -29.74 8.51
C ASP A 38 -6.15 -29.85 7.10
N GLU A 39 -6.68 -30.72 6.23
CA GLU A 39 -6.18 -30.89 4.85
C GLU A 39 -6.32 -29.58 4.04
N ALA A 40 -7.46 -28.90 4.14
CA ALA A 40 -7.66 -27.62 3.48
C ALA A 40 -6.75 -26.53 4.05
N ALA A 41 -6.55 -26.52 5.37
CA ALA A 41 -5.64 -25.60 6.03
C ALA A 41 -4.19 -25.78 5.58
N GLU A 42 -3.73 -27.02 5.45
CA GLU A 42 -2.39 -27.36 4.96
C GLU A 42 -2.21 -26.93 3.51
N MET A 43 -3.15 -27.26 2.62
CA MET A 43 -3.14 -26.85 1.22
C MET A 43 -3.06 -25.33 1.05
N LEU A 44 -3.82 -24.56 1.83
CA LEU A 44 -3.79 -23.09 1.77
C LEU A 44 -2.48 -22.53 2.33
N THR A 45 -1.91 -23.17 3.36
CA THR A 45 -0.62 -22.81 3.94
C THR A 45 0.50 -22.98 2.94
N GLU A 46 0.57 -24.13 2.26
CA GLU A 46 1.56 -24.39 1.20
C GLU A 46 1.48 -23.36 0.06
N LYS A 47 0.25 -23.04 -0.38
CA LYS A 47 0.05 -21.96 -1.39
C LYS A 47 0.52 -20.61 -0.89
N ALA A 48 0.28 -20.29 0.38
CA ALA A 48 0.75 -19.05 0.98
C ALA A 48 2.29 -19.00 1.05
N ASP A 49 2.96 -20.11 1.38
CA ASP A 49 4.42 -20.18 1.43
C ASP A 49 5.04 -19.94 0.05
N LEU A 50 4.50 -20.55 -1.00
CA LEU A 50 4.91 -20.31 -2.38
C LEU A 50 4.64 -18.84 -2.79
N CYS A 51 3.46 -18.30 -2.42
CA CYS A 51 3.10 -16.93 -2.69
C CYS A 51 4.08 -15.95 -2.01
N GLN A 52 4.51 -16.23 -0.78
CA GLN A 52 5.48 -15.41 -0.04
C GLN A 52 6.82 -15.30 -0.77
N ILE A 53 7.37 -16.43 -1.21
CA ILE A 53 8.63 -16.48 -1.95
C ILE A 53 8.50 -15.68 -3.24
N SER A 54 7.47 -15.98 -4.03
CA SER A 54 7.24 -15.29 -5.31
C SER A 54 6.98 -13.79 -5.14
N PHE A 55 6.29 -13.38 -4.05
CA PHE A 55 6.02 -11.98 -3.76
C PHE A 55 7.32 -11.20 -3.53
N VAL A 56 8.20 -11.74 -2.69
CA VAL A 56 9.49 -11.09 -2.38
C VAL A 56 10.37 -11.01 -3.62
N ASP A 57 10.48 -12.11 -4.37
CA ASP A 57 11.30 -12.17 -5.58
C ASP A 57 10.79 -11.22 -6.68
N THR A 58 9.45 -11.03 -6.77
CA THR A 58 8.84 -10.20 -7.81
C THR A 58 8.88 -8.72 -7.47
N PHE A 59 8.56 -8.35 -6.21
CA PHE A 59 8.27 -6.96 -5.89
C PHE A 59 9.34 -6.23 -5.09
N LEU A 60 10.14 -6.95 -4.27
CA LEU A 60 11.13 -6.28 -3.42
C LEU A 60 12.37 -5.88 -4.24
N ASN A 61 12.65 -4.59 -4.30
CA ASN A 61 13.81 -4.09 -5.02
C ASN A 61 15.04 -3.87 -4.11
N GLU A 62 16.18 -3.61 -4.74
CA GLU A 62 17.46 -3.37 -4.06
C GLU A 62 17.50 -2.14 -3.15
N HIS A 63 16.53 -1.22 -3.30
CA HIS A 63 16.41 -0.02 -2.46
C HIS A 63 15.48 -0.24 -1.25
N GLY A 64 14.97 -1.47 -1.06
CA GLY A 64 14.19 -1.85 0.11
C GLY A 64 12.73 -1.38 0.11
N TYR A 65 12.16 -1.11 -1.07
CA TYR A 65 10.73 -0.86 -1.25
C TYR A 65 10.16 -1.77 -2.36
N LEU A 66 8.84 -1.72 -2.59
CA LEU A 66 8.19 -2.61 -3.55
C LEU A 66 7.91 -1.88 -4.86
N TYR A 67 8.15 -2.57 -5.98
CA TYR A 67 7.62 -2.15 -7.27
C TYR A 67 6.11 -2.04 -7.23
N ASP A 68 5.53 -1.06 -7.90
CA ASP A 68 4.08 -0.87 -7.94
C ASP A 68 3.39 -1.94 -8.79
N TYR A 69 4.02 -2.31 -9.91
CA TYR A 69 3.62 -3.46 -10.73
C TYR A 69 4.82 -4.02 -11.51
N VAL A 70 4.66 -5.28 -11.95
CA VAL A 70 5.62 -6.00 -12.81
C VAL A 70 4.85 -6.69 -13.93
N ASP A 71 5.18 -6.38 -15.18
CA ASP A 71 4.59 -6.98 -16.37
C ASP A 71 5.69 -7.40 -17.36
N GLY A 72 6.14 -8.63 -17.24
CA GLY A 72 7.31 -9.12 -17.97
C GLY A 72 8.54 -8.27 -17.69
N ASN A 73 9.05 -7.58 -18.71
CA ASN A 73 10.22 -6.68 -18.60
C ASN A 73 9.84 -5.24 -18.20
N MET A 74 8.55 -4.93 -18.11
CA MET A 74 8.07 -3.62 -17.65
C MET A 74 7.94 -3.64 -16.13
N ILE A 75 8.75 -2.84 -15.45
CA ILE A 75 8.80 -2.76 -14.00
C ILE A 75 8.58 -1.32 -13.58
N SER A 76 7.59 -1.07 -12.73
CA SER A 76 7.33 0.26 -12.18
C SER A 76 8.17 0.52 -10.93
N TRP A 77 9.17 1.39 -11.06
CA TRP A 77 10.03 1.87 -9.97
C TRP A 77 9.43 3.03 -9.18
N GLU A 78 8.24 3.48 -9.58
CA GLU A 78 7.58 4.61 -8.93
C GLU A 78 7.23 4.29 -7.48
N VAL A 79 7.59 5.18 -6.56
CA VAL A 79 7.17 5.07 -5.16
C VAL A 79 5.73 5.51 -5.07
N ARG A 80 4.83 4.53 -4.92
CA ARG A 80 3.39 4.69 -4.76
C ARG A 80 2.92 4.10 -3.43
N PRO A 81 1.77 4.54 -2.89
CA PRO A 81 1.33 4.14 -1.55
C PRO A 81 0.80 2.71 -1.48
N ASN A 82 0.51 2.04 -2.60
CA ASN A 82 -0.12 0.71 -2.64
C ASN A 82 0.71 -0.36 -1.91
N GLN A 83 2.01 -0.21 -1.84
CA GLN A 83 2.90 -1.09 -1.09
C GLN A 83 2.60 -1.13 0.42
N ILE A 84 1.87 -0.15 0.97
CA ILE A 84 1.53 -0.12 2.38
C ILE A 84 0.63 -1.28 2.79
N PHE A 85 -0.17 -1.84 1.87
CA PHE A 85 -1.00 -3.01 2.13
C PHE A 85 -0.17 -4.22 2.54
N ALA A 86 0.99 -4.45 1.90
CA ALA A 86 1.88 -5.54 2.26
C ALA A 86 2.45 -5.42 3.68
N VAL A 87 2.40 -4.22 4.27
CA VAL A 87 2.87 -3.96 5.65
C VAL A 87 1.72 -3.96 6.64
N ALA A 88 0.60 -3.32 6.31
CA ALA A 88 -0.52 -3.08 7.21
C ALA A 88 -1.38 -4.34 7.47
N LEU A 89 -1.60 -5.17 6.45
CA LEU A 89 -2.43 -6.37 6.58
C LEU A 89 -1.91 -7.32 7.66
N ASP A 90 -2.81 -8.06 8.30
CA ASP A 90 -2.51 -8.98 9.41
C ASP A 90 -1.40 -9.97 9.05
N TYR A 91 -1.53 -10.59 7.88
CA TYR A 91 -0.53 -11.48 7.31
C TYR A 91 0.28 -10.74 6.25
N SER A 92 1.55 -10.49 6.54
CA SER A 92 2.49 -9.85 5.62
C SER A 92 3.41 -10.89 5.00
N PRO A 93 3.66 -10.85 3.67
CA PRO A 93 4.65 -11.71 3.04
C PRO A 93 6.10 -11.29 3.33
N LEU A 94 6.30 -10.21 4.11
CA LEU A 94 7.58 -9.55 4.31
C LEU A 94 8.12 -9.78 5.72
N THR A 95 9.43 -9.83 5.86
CA THR A 95 10.10 -9.78 7.17
C THR A 95 9.91 -8.41 7.84
N THR A 96 10.05 -8.36 9.16
CA THR A 96 9.96 -7.10 9.91
C THR A 96 10.96 -6.04 9.43
N ALA A 97 12.15 -6.44 9.00
CA ALA A 97 13.14 -5.51 8.46
C ALA A 97 12.69 -4.91 7.12
N GLN A 98 12.13 -5.72 6.23
CA GLN A 98 11.57 -5.28 4.95
C GLN A 98 10.36 -4.37 5.15
N GLN A 99 9.45 -4.73 6.06
CA GLN A 99 8.30 -3.89 6.43
C GLN A 99 8.72 -2.51 6.92
N LYS A 100 9.76 -2.42 7.75
CA LYS A 100 10.33 -1.14 8.21
C LYS A 100 10.88 -0.31 7.07
N GLY A 101 11.66 -0.91 6.16
CA GLY A 101 12.20 -0.22 4.99
C GLY A 101 11.11 0.40 4.13
N ILE A 102 10.05 -0.36 3.83
CA ILE A 102 8.90 0.11 3.05
C ILE A 102 8.18 1.25 3.78
N LEU A 103 7.92 1.09 5.09
CA LEU A 103 7.24 2.12 5.88
C LEU A 103 8.06 3.41 5.93
N ASP A 104 9.39 3.31 6.05
CA ASP A 104 10.29 4.47 6.04
C ASP A 104 10.28 5.21 4.69
N VAL A 105 10.25 4.47 3.58
CA VAL A 105 10.09 5.05 2.24
C VAL A 105 8.74 5.76 2.09
N CYS A 106 7.65 5.11 2.49
CA CYS A 106 6.31 5.72 2.48
C CYS A 106 6.26 6.99 3.34
N THR A 107 6.87 6.97 4.52
CA THR A 107 6.95 8.13 5.42
C THR A 107 7.69 9.29 4.78
N ARG A 108 8.88 9.01 4.25
CA ARG A 108 9.76 10.03 3.69
C ARG A 108 9.23 10.66 2.41
N GLU A 109 8.56 9.88 1.56
CA GLU A 109 8.22 10.31 0.22
C GLU A 109 6.73 10.60 0.00
N LEU A 110 5.84 9.96 0.76
CA LEU A 110 4.41 10.02 0.50
C LEU A 110 3.60 10.70 1.59
N LEU A 111 4.09 10.72 2.84
CA LEU A 111 3.30 11.22 3.95
C LEU A 111 3.03 12.73 3.83
N THR A 112 1.78 13.10 4.06
CA THR A 112 1.31 14.47 4.23
C THR A 112 0.46 14.59 5.50
N PRO A 113 0.15 15.79 5.98
CA PRO A 113 -0.80 15.96 7.09
C PRO A 113 -2.22 15.42 6.80
N LYS A 114 -2.57 15.19 5.54
CA LYS A 114 -3.92 14.80 5.08
C LYS A 114 -3.95 13.46 4.36
N GLY A 115 -2.96 12.59 4.57
CA GLY A 115 -2.89 11.25 3.97
C GLY A 115 -1.61 10.97 3.20
N LEU A 116 -1.62 9.93 2.37
CA LEU A 116 -0.49 9.57 1.53
C LEU A 116 -0.68 10.10 0.10
N ARG A 117 0.38 10.69 -0.46
CA ARG A 117 0.43 11.02 -1.89
C ARG A 117 0.33 9.77 -2.74
N SER A 118 -0.37 9.86 -3.86
CA SER A 118 -0.50 8.77 -4.83
C SER A 118 0.77 8.50 -5.65
N LEU A 119 1.73 9.45 -5.62
CA LEU A 119 3.04 9.33 -6.26
C LEU A 119 4.07 10.17 -5.51
N SER A 120 5.31 9.69 -5.45
CA SER A 120 6.43 10.44 -4.89
C SER A 120 6.72 11.71 -5.69
N PRO A 121 7.02 12.85 -5.02
CA PRO A 121 7.47 14.08 -5.69
C PRO A 121 8.74 13.93 -6.52
N LYS A 122 9.50 12.84 -6.32
CA LYS A 122 10.71 12.55 -7.08
C LYS A 122 10.44 11.82 -8.41
N SER A 123 9.21 11.33 -8.61
CA SER A 123 8.84 10.60 -9.82
C SER A 123 8.50 11.56 -10.96
N GLY A 124 8.82 11.14 -12.18
CA GLY A 124 8.38 11.86 -13.38
C GLY A 124 6.85 11.92 -13.47
N GLY A 125 6.31 13.05 -13.96
CA GLY A 125 4.87 13.26 -14.06
C GLY A 125 4.16 13.57 -12.73
N TYR A 126 4.90 13.83 -11.64
CA TYR A 126 4.31 14.25 -10.37
C TYR A 126 3.46 15.52 -10.55
N ASN A 127 2.19 15.43 -10.19
CA ASN A 127 1.20 16.51 -10.25
C ASN A 127 0.27 16.45 -9.03
N PRO A 128 0.53 17.22 -7.96
CA PRO A 128 -0.25 17.14 -6.71
C PRO A 128 -1.54 17.98 -6.74
N MET A 129 -1.74 18.82 -7.78
CA MET A 129 -2.81 19.82 -7.82
C MET A 129 -4.07 19.25 -8.47
N TYR A 130 -5.00 18.77 -7.64
CA TYR A 130 -6.30 18.26 -8.09
C TYR A 130 -7.31 19.40 -8.24
N VAL A 131 -7.10 20.25 -9.25
CA VAL A 131 -7.90 21.46 -9.53
C VAL A 131 -8.18 21.63 -11.02
N GLY A 132 -9.09 22.53 -11.36
CA GLY A 132 -9.40 22.88 -12.75
C GLY A 132 -10.40 21.94 -13.44
N PRO A 133 -10.47 21.95 -14.79
CA PRO A 133 -11.38 21.11 -15.54
C PRO A 133 -11.03 19.63 -15.42
N GLN A 134 -11.99 18.75 -15.80
CA GLN A 134 -11.89 17.29 -15.64
C GLN A 134 -10.57 16.73 -16.13
N THR A 135 -10.12 17.14 -17.29
CA THR A 135 -8.87 16.65 -17.89
C THR A 135 -7.65 16.91 -16.99
N GLN A 136 -7.58 18.10 -16.37
CA GLN A 136 -6.48 18.42 -15.46
C GLN A 136 -6.57 17.61 -14.15
N ARG A 137 -7.78 17.45 -13.61
CA ARG A 137 -8.01 16.61 -12.44
C ARG A 137 -7.64 15.15 -12.69
N ASP A 138 -8.02 14.60 -13.84
CA ASP A 138 -7.66 13.23 -14.24
C ASP A 138 -6.14 13.02 -14.22
N TYR A 139 -5.36 14.00 -14.72
CA TYR A 139 -3.90 13.93 -14.70
C TYR A 139 -3.27 14.08 -13.31
N ALA A 140 -4.00 14.62 -12.32
CA ALA A 140 -3.51 14.74 -10.95
C ALA A 140 -3.94 13.56 -10.07
N TYR A 141 -5.07 12.92 -10.37
CA TYR A 141 -5.78 11.97 -9.52
C TYR A 141 -4.88 10.87 -8.91
N HIS A 142 -4.01 10.26 -9.73
CA HIS A 142 -3.05 9.24 -9.30
C HIS A 142 -1.58 9.67 -9.45
N GLN A 143 -1.32 10.96 -9.65
CA GLN A 143 0.02 11.47 -9.93
C GLN A 143 0.56 12.42 -8.86
N GLY A 144 0.02 12.34 -7.64
CA GLY A 144 0.54 13.14 -6.52
C GLY A 144 -0.52 13.63 -5.54
N THR A 145 -1.81 13.62 -5.92
CA THR A 145 -2.92 13.91 -5.01
C THR A 145 -2.81 13.06 -3.75
N ALA A 146 -2.96 13.67 -2.57
CA ALA A 146 -2.98 12.97 -1.29
C ALA A 146 -4.36 12.39 -1.01
N TRP A 147 -4.41 11.12 -0.58
CA TRP A 147 -5.63 10.40 -0.30
C TRP A 147 -5.76 10.06 1.19
N PRO A 148 -6.78 10.59 1.88
CA PRO A 148 -6.99 10.36 3.32
C PRO A 148 -7.24 8.89 3.67
N TRP A 149 -7.95 8.14 2.85
CA TRP A 149 -8.34 6.75 3.16
C TRP A 149 -7.15 5.80 3.37
N LEU A 150 -6.00 6.11 2.77
CA LEU A 150 -4.76 5.34 2.96
C LEU A 150 -4.08 5.61 4.32
N ALA A 151 -4.46 6.69 5.00
CA ALA A 151 -3.88 7.03 6.30
C ALA A 151 -4.16 5.98 7.37
N GLY A 152 -5.33 5.34 7.34
CA GLY A 152 -5.67 4.25 8.26
C GLY A 152 -4.66 3.11 8.16
N PHE A 153 -4.40 2.60 6.96
CA PHE A 153 -3.41 1.54 6.72
C PHE A 153 -1.99 1.96 7.11
N TYR A 154 -1.63 3.22 6.84
CA TYR A 154 -0.33 3.75 7.24
C TYR A 154 -0.17 3.83 8.78
N MET A 155 -1.18 4.29 9.49
CA MET A 155 -1.18 4.34 10.95
C MET A 155 -1.11 2.94 11.56
N GLU A 156 -1.89 2.00 11.04
CA GLU A 156 -1.88 0.60 11.44
C GLU A 156 -0.51 -0.05 11.24
N ALA A 157 0.12 0.16 10.08
CA ALA A 157 1.47 -0.30 9.81
C ALA A 157 2.49 0.24 10.84
N ASN A 158 2.39 1.53 11.22
CA ASN A 158 3.22 2.13 12.26
C ASN A 158 3.00 1.44 13.62
N LEU A 159 1.76 1.24 14.03
CA LEU A 159 1.44 0.59 15.31
C LEU A 159 1.82 -0.89 15.31
N LYS A 160 1.65 -1.59 14.19
CA LYS A 160 2.05 -2.98 14.02
C LYS A 160 3.55 -3.18 14.20
N ILE A 161 4.36 -2.32 13.61
CA ILE A 161 5.83 -2.42 13.62
C ILE A 161 6.45 -1.86 14.88
N TYR A 162 6.04 -0.66 15.28
CA TYR A 162 6.70 0.10 16.35
C TYR A 162 5.94 0.08 17.69
N LYS A 163 4.74 -0.53 17.71
CA LYS A 163 3.93 -0.66 18.91
C LYS A 163 3.70 0.72 19.57
N ARG A 164 3.72 0.76 20.90
CA ARG A 164 3.49 1.98 21.69
C ARG A 164 4.46 3.13 21.40
N SER A 165 5.66 2.85 20.86
CA SER A 165 6.63 3.91 20.59
C SER A 165 6.19 4.89 19.48
N ARG A 166 5.22 4.50 18.66
CA ARG A 166 4.63 5.33 17.61
C ARG A 166 3.24 5.90 17.94
N LEU A 167 2.71 5.62 19.12
CA LEU A 167 1.34 6.06 19.48
C LEU A 167 1.19 7.59 19.34
N SER A 168 2.07 8.37 20.00
CA SER A 168 2.00 9.84 19.90
C SER A 168 2.24 10.39 18.49
N PHE A 169 2.95 9.66 17.64
CA PHE A 169 3.08 10.01 16.23
C PHE A 169 1.74 9.83 15.51
N VAL A 170 1.07 8.68 15.71
CA VAL A 170 -0.24 8.37 15.12
C VAL A 170 -1.30 9.36 15.60
N GLU A 171 -1.34 9.66 16.92
CA GLU A 171 -2.24 10.68 17.48
C GLU A 171 -2.08 12.03 16.79
N ARG A 172 -0.85 12.49 16.56
CA ARG A 172 -0.61 13.74 15.81
C ARG A 172 -1.09 13.69 14.37
N GLN A 173 -1.04 12.53 13.71
CA GLN A 173 -1.62 12.38 12.37
C GLN A 173 -3.15 12.54 12.42
N LEU A 174 -3.81 11.98 13.43
CA LEU A 174 -5.27 12.09 13.61
C LEU A 174 -5.71 13.55 13.83
N VAL A 175 -4.96 14.32 14.62
CA VAL A 175 -5.23 15.76 14.82
C VAL A 175 -5.29 16.51 13.49
N GLY A 176 -4.50 16.12 12.49
CA GLY A 176 -4.54 16.70 11.15
C GLY A 176 -5.90 16.59 10.44
N TYR A 177 -6.78 15.68 10.90
CA TYR A 177 -8.13 15.49 10.32
C TYR A 177 -9.24 16.16 11.12
N GLU A 178 -9.00 16.60 12.36
CA GLU A 178 -10.03 17.20 13.22
C GLU A 178 -10.69 18.42 12.56
N GLU A 179 -9.90 19.31 11.99
CA GLU A 179 -10.39 20.52 11.32
C GLU A 179 -11.31 20.16 10.13
N GLU A 180 -10.92 19.17 9.33
CA GLU A 180 -11.70 18.72 8.18
C GLU A 180 -13.03 18.07 8.60
N LEU A 181 -12.99 17.24 9.66
CA LEU A 181 -14.18 16.57 10.18
C LEU A 181 -15.18 17.56 10.79
N PHE A 182 -14.70 18.60 11.48
CA PHE A 182 -15.57 19.55 12.18
C PHE A 182 -16.05 20.69 11.30
N TYR A 183 -15.23 21.16 10.35
CA TYR A 183 -15.52 22.37 9.59
C TYR A 183 -15.81 22.15 8.11
N HIS A 184 -15.38 21.04 7.53
CA HIS A 184 -15.51 20.78 6.09
C HIS A 184 -16.36 19.57 5.75
N CYS A 185 -16.95 18.89 6.75
CA CYS A 185 -17.91 17.78 6.57
C CYS A 185 -17.42 16.69 5.60
N MET A 186 -16.20 16.21 5.76
CA MET A 186 -15.71 15.06 4.99
C MET A 186 -16.45 13.78 5.37
#